data_186f91b91d1d5704f96c6d4b95dcd6f9
#
_entry.id   186f91b91d1d5704f96c6d4b95dcd6f9
#
_cell.length_a   1.000
_cell.length_b   1.000
_cell.length_c   1.000
_cell.angle_alpha   90.00
_cell.angle_beta   90.00
_cell.angle_gamma   90.00
#
_symmetry.space_group_name_H-M   'P 1'
#
loop_
_entity.id
_entity.type
_entity.pdbx_description
1 polymer ?
#
loop_
_entity_poly.entity_id
_entity_poly.type
_entity_poly.pdbx_seq_one_letter_code
_entity_poly.pdbx_strand_id
1 'polypeptide(L)'
;HGVEVGNFRQFIPGDGTPSSRDTKAYLSYDDTHFYAVFVAKVDPKLVRANITKRDNIMGDDEVMLELDTFRDKQRTLVFHVNPYGVQLDGKRTEGQGFDFNFDTQWQSDGQLTKDGFVAMMAIPFKSLRFKSSDVQSWGIAVGRIVGGINEWSFWPYISNQNASFVGQLADITIPAKLTPGRNLQIIPSLFLGNKKFLDVGDPNAAVWQKENKTRPGLDAKWVVGEAMALDLTLNPDFSEVESDEPQAIVNKRYEVLFPEKRPFFLENADFFKTPQTLFFSRRIAEPKIGARLTGRE
;
A
#
# COMPACT_ATOMS: atom_id res chain seq x y z
N HIS A 1 3.63 -25.85 11.22
CA HIS A 1 4.49 -25.43 12.34
C HIS A 1 4.79 -23.94 12.15
N GLY A 2 4.32 -23.09 13.08
CA GLY A 2 4.61 -21.66 13.05
C GLY A 2 5.80 -21.31 13.95
N VAL A 3 6.52 -20.25 13.60
CA VAL A 3 7.59 -19.66 14.43
C VAL A 3 6.95 -18.55 15.25
N GLU A 4 7.12 -18.60 16.57
CA GLU A 4 6.71 -17.52 17.48
C GLU A 4 7.84 -16.47 17.54
N VAL A 5 7.49 -15.20 17.40
CA VAL A 5 8.36 -14.06 17.64
C VAL A 5 7.69 -13.11 18.62
N GLY A 6 8.50 -12.48 19.46
CA GLY A 6 8.05 -11.57 20.51
C GLY A 6 9.17 -10.60 20.92
N ASN A 7 9.06 -10.04 22.12
CA ASN A 7 10.04 -9.06 22.62
C ASN A 7 10.21 -7.85 21.70
N PHE A 8 9.10 -7.30 21.26
CA PHE A 8 9.08 -6.10 20.42
C PHE A 8 9.79 -4.94 21.13
N ARG A 9 10.57 -4.19 20.35
CA ARG A 9 11.30 -3.02 20.82
C ARG A 9 10.78 -1.77 20.13
N GLN A 10 10.68 -0.70 20.89
CA GLN A 10 10.24 0.59 20.38
C GLN A 10 11.21 1.14 19.33
N PHE A 11 10.63 1.59 18.24
CA PHE A 11 11.25 2.45 17.25
C PHE A 11 10.92 3.92 17.55
N ILE A 12 9.67 4.19 17.95
CA ILE A 12 9.13 5.49 18.38
C ILE A 12 8.27 5.23 19.65
N PRO A 13 8.33 6.08 20.67
CA PRO A 13 9.18 7.26 20.86
C PRO A 13 10.59 6.92 21.32
N GLY A 14 10.82 5.71 21.85
CA GLY A 14 12.09 5.28 22.41
C GLY A 14 12.84 4.33 21.48
N ASP A 15 14.13 4.54 21.29
CA ASP A 15 14.97 3.65 20.49
C ASP A 15 15.42 2.44 21.31
N GLY A 16 14.90 1.25 20.98
CA GLY A 16 15.29 -0.02 21.60
C GLY A 16 14.71 -0.31 22.99
N THR A 17 13.92 0.57 23.57
CA THR A 17 13.19 0.27 24.80
C THR A 17 12.15 -0.83 24.57
N PRO A 18 11.80 -1.66 25.58
CA PRO A 18 10.72 -2.62 25.43
C PRO A 18 9.41 -1.94 25.01
N SER A 19 8.64 -2.59 24.15
CA SER A 19 7.27 -2.13 23.84
C SER A 19 6.43 -2.01 25.10
N SER A 20 5.62 -0.96 25.18
CA SER A 20 4.69 -0.76 26.32
C SER A 20 3.56 -1.79 26.36
N ARG A 21 3.36 -2.53 25.27
CA ARG A 21 2.31 -3.54 25.12
C ARG A 21 2.90 -4.87 24.66
N ASP A 22 2.60 -5.94 25.40
CA ASP A 22 3.01 -7.29 25.04
C ASP A 22 2.34 -7.73 23.73
N THR A 23 3.16 -8.14 22.79
CA THR A 23 2.71 -8.60 21.48
C THR A 23 3.52 -9.81 21.06
N LYS A 24 2.84 -10.84 20.57
CA LYS A 24 3.44 -12.02 19.94
C LYS A 24 2.96 -12.12 18.50
N ALA A 25 3.85 -12.50 17.61
CA ALA A 25 3.49 -12.85 16.25
C ALA A 25 3.87 -14.32 15.98
N TYR A 26 3.01 -15.02 15.26
CA TYR A 26 3.20 -16.39 14.81
C TYR A 26 3.28 -16.38 13.29
N LEU A 27 4.42 -16.76 12.75
CA LEU A 27 4.71 -16.78 11.32
C LEU A 27 4.68 -18.19 10.80
N SER A 28 4.01 -18.41 9.69
CA SER A 28 3.88 -19.70 9.06
C SER A 28 3.69 -19.56 7.54
N TYR A 29 3.77 -20.65 6.81
CA TYR A 29 3.46 -20.68 5.39
C TYR A 29 2.94 -22.06 4.98
N ASP A 30 2.23 -22.11 3.86
CA ASP A 30 1.88 -23.32 3.11
C ASP A 30 2.37 -23.17 1.66
N ASP A 31 1.88 -24.00 0.76
CA ASP A 31 2.29 -23.97 -0.66
C ASP A 31 1.79 -22.70 -1.40
N THR A 32 0.88 -21.97 -0.84
CA THR A 32 0.13 -20.88 -1.50
C THR A 32 0.20 -19.54 -0.78
N HIS A 33 0.38 -19.55 0.54
CA HIS A 33 0.29 -18.34 1.34
C HIS A 33 1.40 -18.24 2.40
N PHE A 34 1.75 -17.00 2.70
CA PHE A 34 2.46 -16.64 3.94
C PHE A 34 1.43 -16.14 4.95
N TYR A 35 1.55 -16.63 6.19
CA TYR A 35 0.64 -16.28 7.29
C TYR A 35 1.37 -15.56 8.41
N ALA A 36 0.73 -14.51 8.94
CA ALA A 36 1.14 -13.88 10.17
C ALA A 36 -0.09 -13.72 11.08
N VAL A 37 0.00 -14.24 12.31
CA VAL A 37 -1.04 -14.09 13.33
C VAL A 37 -0.46 -13.36 14.50
N PHE A 38 -1.10 -12.28 14.90
CA PHE A 38 -0.68 -11.43 16.02
C PHE A 38 -1.62 -11.60 17.20
N VAL A 39 -1.04 -11.78 18.37
CA VAL A 39 -1.74 -11.74 19.66
C VAL A 39 -1.25 -10.51 20.42
N ALA A 40 -2.08 -9.50 20.47
CA ALA A 40 -1.75 -8.19 20.98
C ALA A 40 -2.47 -7.93 22.31
N LYS A 41 -1.72 -7.90 23.43
CA LYS A 41 -2.29 -7.64 24.74
C LYS A 41 -2.44 -6.15 25.00
N VAL A 42 -3.63 -5.77 25.44
CA VAL A 42 -3.98 -4.41 25.84
C VAL A 42 -5.32 -4.46 26.59
N ASP A 43 -5.53 -3.54 27.54
CA ASP A 43 -6.89 -3.37 28.09
C ASP A 43 -7.86 -3.06 26.93
N PRO A 44 -8.93 -3.85 26.72
CA PRO A 44 -9.88 -3.65 25.63
C PRO A 44 -10.46 -2.22 25.56
N LYS A 45 -10.55 -1.53 26.70
CA LYS A 45 -11.03 -0.13 26.77
C LYS A 45 -10.04 0.87 26.18
N LEU A 46 -8.77 0.48 26.02
CA LEU A 46 -7.71 1.30 25.46
C LEU A 46 -7.46 0.99 23.99
N VAL A 47 -8.13 -0.01 23.43
CA VAL A 47 -8.04 -0.32 22.00
C VAL A 47 -8.64 0.82 21.20
N ARG A 48 -7.84 1.40 20.31
CA ARG A 48 -8.28 2.41 19.37
C ARG A 48 -8.35 1.81 17.97
N ALA A 49 -9.56 1.60 17.47
CA ALA A 49 -9.77 1.06 16.15
C ALA A 49 -11.14 1.46 15.59
N ASN A 50 -11.23 1.60 14.28
CA ASN A 50 -12.44 1.93 13.56
C ASN A 50 -12.72 0.91 12.46
N ILE A 51 -13.99 0.60 12.21
CA ILE A 51 -14.41 -0.08 10.99
C ILE A 51 -14.56 0.97 9.91
N THR A 52 -13.65 0.94 8.96
CA THR A 52 -13.56 1.94 7.91
C THR A 52 -13.32 1.28 6.55
N LYS A 53 -13.16 2.07 5.50
CA LYS A 53 -12.71 1.56 4.20
C LYS A 53 -11.28 1.07 4.31
N ARG A 54 -10.89 0.09 3.47
CA ARG A 54 -9.50 -0.29 3.25
C ARG A 54 -8.64 0.95 3.04
N ASP A 55 -7.41 0.90 3.51
CA ASP A 55 -6.37 1.94 3.43
C ASP A 55 -6.65 3.21 4.25
N ASN A 56 -7.62 3.18 5.15
CA ASN A 56 -7.98 4.32 6.00
C ASN A 56 -7.95 3.96 7.50
N ILE A 57 -6.86 3.35 7.97
CA ILE A 57 -6.68 2.94 9.38
C ILE A 57 -5.62 3.75 10.13
N MET A 58 -5.05 4.77 9.48
CA MET A 58 -4.00 5.60 10.09
C MET A 58 -4.45 6.20 11.42
N GLY A 59 -3.69 5.91 12.46
CA GLY A 59 -3.97 6.36 13.84
C GLY A 59 -4.79 5.39 14.68
N ASP A 60 -5.21 4.26 14.12
CA ASP A 60 -5.71 3.11 14.88
C ASP A 60 -4.56 2.35 15.58
N ASP A 61 -4.90 1.42 16.45
CA ASP A 61 -3.99 0.35 16.84
C ASP A 61 -3.81 -0.58 15.63
N GLU A 62 -2.58 -0.94 15.32
CA GLU A 62 -2.28 -1.74 14.14
C GLU A 62 -1.22 -2.80 14.44
N VAL A 63 -1.27 -3.91 13.74
CA VAL A 63 -0.16 -4.83 13.60
C VAL A 63 0.33 -4.80 12.16
N MET A 64 1.62 -5.01 11.95
CA MET A 64 2.24 -4.82 10.66
C MET A 64 3.23 -5.94 10.34
N LEU A 65 3.30 -6.28 9.05
CA LEU A 65 4.29 -7.16 8.47
C LEU A 65 5.00 -6.43 7.33
N GLU A 66 6.31 -6.42 7.33
CA GLU A 66 7.14 -5.94 6.23
C GLU A 66 7.98 -7.07 5.67
N LEU A 67 8.01 -7.20 4.33
CA LEU A 67 8.74 -8.23 3.62
C LEU A 67 9.64 -7.63 2.53
N ASP A 68 10.95 -7.85 2.63
CA ASP A 68 11.92 -7.63 1.55
C ASP A 68 12.12 -8.95 0.80
N THR A 69 11.32 -9.19 -0.21
CA THR A 69 11.29 -10.45 -0.96
C THR A 69 12.41 -10.58 -1.99
N PHE A 70 13.10 -9.49 -2.34
CA PHE A 70 14.27 -9.48 -3.22
C PHE A 70 15.59 -9.49 -2.46
N ARG A 71 15.53 -9.24 -1.15
CA ARG A 71 16.72 -9.16 -0.29
C ARG A 71 17.70 -8.08 -0.72
N ASP A 72 17.19 -7.02 -1.34
CA ASP A 72 18.00 -5.90 -1.86
C ASP A 72 18.24 -4.79 -0.82
N LYS A 73 17.58 -4.88 0.34
CA LYS A 73 17.65 -3.90 1.43
C LYS A 73 17.25 -2.48 1.01
N GLN A 74 16.45 -2.38 -0.03
CA GLN A 74 16.00 -1.11 -0.59
C GLN A 74 14.50 -0.91 -0.44
N ARG A 75 13.72 -2.02 -0.48
CA ARG A 75 12.26 -1.94 -0.47
C ARG A 75 11.64 -3.10 0.29
N THR A 76 10.52 -2.79 0.94
CA THR A 76 9.62 -3.79 1.51
C THR A 76 8.21 -3.65 0.97
N LEU A 77 7.51 -4.77 0.91
CA LEU A 77 6.06 -4.78 0.89
C LEU A 77 5.56 -4.68 2.33
N VAL A 78 4.55 -3.86 2.54
CA VAL A 78 4.04 -3.53 3.86
C VAL A 78 2.57 -3.92 3.94
N PHE A 79 2.19 -4.61 5.01
CA PHE A 79 0.83 -5.06 5.28
C PHE A 79 0.46 -4.69 6.71
N HIS A 80 -0.60 -3.91 6.88
CA HIS A 80 -1.12 -3.52 8.18
C HIS A 80 -2.54 -4.02 8.37
N VAL A 81 -2.90 -4.35 9.59
CA VAL A 81 -4.26 -4.74 9.98
C VAL A 81 -4.60 -4.09 11.32
N ASN A 82 -5.77 -3.49 11.40
CA ASN A 82 -6.30 -3.02 12.66
C ASN A 82 -7.05 -4.12 13.43
N PRO A 83 -7.46 -3.92 14.70
CA PRO A 83 -8.19 -4.91 15.49
C PRO A 83 -9.51 -5.45 14.91
N TYR A 84 -10.06 -4.80 13.91
CA TYR A 84 -11.27 -5.25 13.19
C TYR A 84 -10.98 -5.91 11.84
N GLY A 85 -9.71 -6.16 11.53
CA GLY A 85 -9.34 -6.79 10.26
C GLY A 85 -9.32 -5.85 9.06
N VAL A 86 -9.44 -4.53 9.26
CA VAL A 86 -9.32 -3.57 8.16
C VAL A 86 -7.89 -3.50 7.70
N GLN A 87 -7.68 -3.59 6.39
CA GLN A 87 -6.39 -3.66 5.72
C GLN A 87 -5.85 -2.29 5.35
N LEU A 88 -4.51 -2.19 5.36
CA LEU A 88 -3.75 -1.16 4.68
C LEU A 88 -2.50 -1.83 4.12
N ASP A 89 -2.21 -1.68 2.85
CA ASP A 89 -1.00 -2.19 2.24
C ASP A 89 -0.24 -1.10 1.49
N GLY A 90 1.03 -1.35 1.26
CA GLY A 90 1.91 -0.38 0.66
C GLY A 90 3.31 -0.93 0.40
N LYS A 91 4.19 -0.02 0.09
CA LYS A 91 5.62 -0.24 -0.06
C LYS A 91 6.37 0.76 0.81
N ARG A 92 7.44 0.30 1.42
CA ARG A 92 8.47 1.19 1.96
C ARG A 92 9.65 1.19 1.00
N THR A 93 10.15 2.37 0.66
CA THR A 93 11.42 2.53 -0.05
C THR A 93 12.41 3.23 0.84
N GLU A 94 13.63 2.70 0.93
CA GLU A 94 14.69 3.27 1.75
C GLU A 94 14.92 4.74 1.40
N GLY A 95 14.94 5.61 2.42
CA GLY A 95 15.10 7.06 2.25
C GLY A 95 13.88 7.81 1.70
N GLN A 96 12.81 7.14 1.28
CA GLN A 96 11.58 7.78 0.75
C GLN A 96 10.34 7.58 1.64
N GLY A 97 10.38 6.62 2.57
CA GLY A 97 9.25 6.31 3.44
C GLY A 97 8.21 5.38 2.80
N PHE A 98 6.96 5.51 3.24
CA PHE A 98 5.84 4.68 2.78
C PHE A 98 5.18 5.25 1.53
N ASP A 99 4.76 4.33 0.65
CA ASP A 99 3.85 4.59 -0.46
C ASP A 99 2.64 3.64 -0.34
N PHE A 100 1.52 4.15 0.14
CA PHE A 100 0.27 3.43 0.32
C PHE A 100 -0.64 3.46 -0.92
N ASN A 101 -0.14 3.88 -2.07
CA ASN A 101 -0.86 3.76 -3.34
C ASN A 101 -0.67 2.37 -3.99
N PHE A 102 0.18 1.54 -3.41
CA PHE A 102 0.33 0.15 -3.82
C PHE A 102 -0.81 -0.67 -3.23
N ASP A 103 -1.49 -1.42 -4.08
CA ASP A 103 -2.61 -2.27 -3.71
C ASP A 103 -2.38 -3.70 -4.22
N THR A 104 -2.62 -4.68 -3.36
CA THR A 104 -2.53 -6.09 -3.72
C THR A 104 -3.62 -6.92 -3.05
N GLN A 105 -3.88 -8.12 -3.56
CA GLN A 105 -4.90 -8.99 -2.99
C GLN A 105 -4.32 -9.88 -1.90
N TRP A 106 -4.88 -9.77 -0.70
CA TRP A 106 -4.59 -10.61 0.45
C TRP A 106 -5.78 -10.65 1.38
N GLN A 107 -5.75 -11.50 2.38
CA GLN A 107 -6.84 -11.68 3.34
C GLN A 107 -6.38 -11.30 4.74
N SER A 108 -7.28 -10.72 5.50
CA SER A 108 -7.07 -10.40 6.91
C SER A 108 -8.33 -10.69 7.70
N ASP A 109 -8.13 -10.87 8.99
CA ASP A 109 -9.20 -10.94 9.97
C ASP A 109 -8.72 -10.30 11.27
N GLY A 110 -9.65 -9.81 12.08
CA GLY A 110 -9.34 -9.17 13.35
C GLY A 110 -10.48 -9.39 14.34
N GLN A 111 -10.11 -9.73 15.57
CA GLN A 111 -11.06 -10.00 16.63
C GLN A 111 -10.60 -9.41 17.95
N LEU A 112 -11.47 -8.62 18.59
CA LEU A 112 -11.27 -8.19 19.97
C LEU A 112 -11.42 -9.38 20.92
N THR A 113 -10.55 -9.45 21.90
CA THR A 113 -10.57 -10.48 22.96
C THR A 113 -10.70 -9.83 24.32
N LYS A 114 -10.88 -10.63 25.36
CA LYS A 114 -10.93 -10.11 26.76
C LYS A 114 -9.61 -9.46 27.20
N ASP A 115 -8.49 -9.84 26.59
CA ASP A 115 -7.13 -9.41 26.96
C ASP A 115 -6.46 -8.52 25.90
N GLY A 116 -7.21 -8.10 24.87
CA GLY A 116 -6.70 -7.29 23.78
C GLY A 116 -7.34 -7.61 22.43
N PHE A 117 -6.55 -7.98 21.44
CA PHE A 117 -7.05 -8.43 20.14
C PHE A 117 -6.11 -9.45 19.47
N VAL A 118 -6.68 -10.20 18.54
CA VAL A 118 -5.96 -11.07 17.63
C VAL A 118 -6.21 -10.55 16.22
N ALA A 119 -5.16 -10.45 15.42
CA ALA A 119 -5.26 -10.11 14.01
C ALA A 119 -4.47 -11.11 13.16
N MET A 120 -5.01 -11.43 11.98
CA MET A 120 -4.46 -12.40 11.05
C MET A 120 -4.23 -11.77 9.67
N MET A 121 -3.15 -12.17 9.04
CA MET A 121 -2.82 -11.87 7.66
C MET A 121 -2.57 -13.18 6.92
N ALA A 122 -3.20 -13.35 5.75
CA ALA A 122 -2.93 -14.44 4.81
C ALA A 122 -2.58 -13.84 3.45
N ILE A 123 -1.31 -13.91 3.09
CA ILE A 123 -0.74 -13.22 1.93
C ILE A 123 -0.41 -14.27 0.88
N PRO A 124 -1.15 -14.34 -0.25
CA PRO A 124 -0.86 -15.28 -1.31
C PRO A 124 0.51 -15.02 -1.93
N PHE A 125 1.32 -16.05 -2.15
CA PHE A 125 2.61 -15.87 -2.82
C PHE A 125 2.46 -15.28 -4.23
N LYS A 126 1.34 -15.51 -4.90
CA LYS A 126 1.01 -14.86 -6.18
C LYS A 126 0.87 -13.34 -6.09
N SER A 127 0.61 -12.80 -4.90
CA SER A 127 0.52 -11.35 -4.64
C SER A 127 1.88 -10.72 -4.30
N LEU A 128 2.90 -11.54 -4.12
CA LEU A 128 4.28 -11.15 -3.85
C LEU A 128 5.12 -11.27 -5.12
N ARG A 129 6.14 -10.44 -5.22
CA ARG A 129 7.18 -10.54 -6.26
C ARG A 129 8.48 -10.96 -5.60
N PHE A 130 9.10 -12.00 -6.12
CA PHE A 130 10.38 -12.51 -5.66
C PHE A 130 11.07 -13.31 -6.79
N LYS A 131 12.37 -13.54 -6.67
CA LYS A 131 13.11 -14.39 -7.62
C LYS A 131 12.75 -15.85 -7.39
N SER A 132 12.54 -16.60 -8.46
CA SER A 132 12.32 -18.06 -8.37
C SER A 132 13.59 -18.73 -7.87
N SER A 133 13.46 -19.53 -6.80
CA SER A 133 14.55 -20.30 -6.20
C SER A 133 13.98 -21.49 -5.48
N ASP A 134 14.77 -22.56 -5.34
CA ASP A 134 14.37 -23.74 -4.56
C ASP A 134 14.27 -23.43 -3.06
N VAL A 135 14.97 -22.40 -2.61
CA VAL A 135 14.94 -21.87 -1.24
C VAL A 135 14.80 -20.36 -1.33
N GLN A 136 13.77 -19.82 -0.70
CA GLN A 136 13.58 -18.38 -0.62
C GLN A 136 14.28 -17.81 0.61
N SER A 137 14.99 -16.69 0.43
CA SER A 137 15.58 -15.93 1.54
C SER A 137 15.08 -14.48 1.48
N TRP A 138 14.31 -14.08 2.47
CA TRP A 138 13.68 -12.77 2.53
C TRP A 138 14.08 -12.02 3.78
N GLY A 139 13.99 -10.68 3.73
CA GLY A 139 14.02 -9.84 4.91
C GLY A 139 12.62 -9.71 5.50
N ILE A 140 12.51 -9.71 6.84
CA ILE A 140 11.24 -9.58 7.54
C ILE A 140 11.34 -8.65 8.74
N ALA A 141 10.30 -7.87 8.95
CA ALA A 141 9.97 -7.26 10.24
C ALA A 141 8.48 -7.43 10.52
N VAL A 142 8.16 -7.63 11.80
CA VAL A 142 6.79 -7.53 12.30
C VAL A 142 6.71 -6.40 13.30
N GLY A 143 5.61 -5.67 13.29
CA GLY A 143 5.46 -4.47 14.10
C GLY A 143 4.10 -4.37 14.79
N ARG A 144 4.07 -3.52 15.79
CA ARG A 144 2.90 -3.06 16.50
C ARG A 144 2.88 -1.54 16.54
N ILE A 145 1.76 -0.95 16.17
CA ILE A 145 1.48 0.47 16.37
C ILE A 145 0.41 0.59 17.44
N VAL A 146 0.67 1.40 18.46
CA VAL A 146 -0.30 1.78 19.48
C VAL A 146 -0.74 3.22 19.18
N GLY A 147 -1.85 3.36 18.46
CA GLY A 147 -2.30 4.64 17.89
C GLY A 147 -2.58 5.71 18.94
N GLY A 148 -3.07 5.32 20.12
CA GLY A 148 -3.39 6.24 21.21
C GLY A 148 -2.20 6.98 21.81
N ILE A 149 -0.99 6.41 21.72
CA ILE A 149 0.27 6.97 22.27
C ILE A 149 1.37 7.14 21.23
N ASN A 150 1.05 6.91 19.95
CA ASN A 150 1.98 6.98 18.83
C ASN A 150 3.28 6.16 19.08
N GLU A 151 3.12 4.94 19.62
CA GLU A 151 4.22 4.01 19.82
C GLU A 151 4.30 3.05 18.64
N TRP A 152 5.50 2.92 18.08
CA TRP A 152 5.82 1.95 17.03
C TRP A 152 6.90 1.01 17.55
N SER A 153 6.62 -0.26 17.57
CA SER A 153 7.52 -1.29 18.07
C SER A 153 7.69 -2.41 17.07
N PHE A 154 8.91 -2.95 16.95
CA PHE A 154 9.24 -3.96 15.96
C PHE A 154 9.94 -5.18 16.56
N TRP A 155 9.81 -6.29 15.90
CA TRP A 155 10.74 -7.41 15.88
C TRP A 155 11.17 -7.65 14.41
N PRO A 156 12.50 -7.77 14.12
CA PRO A 156 13.63 -7.59 15.05
C PRO A 156 13.69 -6.16 15.58
N TYR A 157 14.59 -5.92 16.54
CA TYR A 157 14.86 -4.54 16.94
C TYR A 157 15.38 -3.76 15.74
N ILE A 158 14.75 -2.64 15.47
CA ILE A 158 15.13 -1.67 14.44
C ILE A 158 15.38 -0.34 15.12
N SER A 159 16.62 0.17 14.98
CA SER A 159 17.02 1.45 15.56
C SER A 159 16.57 2.62 14.66
N ASN A 160 15.98 3.64 15.24
CA ASN A 160 15.67 4.89 14.55
C ASN A 160 16.91 5.82 14.43
N GLN A 161 18.03 5.47 15.06
CA GLN A 161 19.31 6.16 14.91
C GLN A 161 20.07 5.71 13.64
N ASN A 162 19.65 4.58 13.05
CA ASN A 162 20.23 4.10 11.81
C ASN A 162 19.45 4.68 10.61
N ALA A 163 20.14 5.25 9.66
CA ALA A 163 19.50 5.82 8.46
C ALA A 163 18.78 4.77 7.60
N SER A 164 19.22 3.49 7.65
CA SER A 164 18.58 2.40 6.93
C SER A 164 17.60 1.66 7.82
N PHE A 165 16.32 1.66 7.47
CA PHE A 165 15.30 0.80 8.10
C PHE A 165 15.34 -0.61 7.52
N VAL A 166 15.26 -0.72 6.18
CA VAL A 166 15.19 -2.00 5.47
C VAL A 166 16.45 -2.85 5.65
N GLY A 167 17.59 -2.20 5.85
CA GLY A 167 18.85 -2.87 6.13
C GLY A 167 18.90 -3.63 7.45
N GLN A 168 17.98 -3.36 8.39
CA GLN A 168 17.93 -3.94 9.74
C GLN A 168 16.91 -5.10 9.87
N LEU A 169 16.21 -5.46 8.80
CA LEU A 169 15.26 -6.58 8.83
C LEU A 169 15.96 -7.91 9.15
N ALA A 170 15.26 -8.78 9.87
CA ALA A 170 15.74 -10.14 10.09
C ALA A 170 15.67 -10.97 8.81
N ASP A 171 16.51 -11.98 8.74
CA ASP A 171 16.51 -12.94 7.65
C ASP A 171 15.59 -14.11 7.94
N ILE A 172 14.73 -14.44 7.00
CA ILE A 172 13.96 -15.68 7.02
C ILE A 172 14.30 -16.54 5.81
N THR A 173 14.30 -17.84 6.03
CA THR A 173 14.49 -18.85 4.98
C THR A 173 13.24 -19.69 4.88
N ILE A 174 12.67 -19.77 3.68
CA ILE A 174 11.52 -20.61 3.37
C ILE A 174 12.04 -21.73 2.48
N PRO A 175 12.22 -22.97 3.00
CA PRO A 175 12.76 -24.10 2.26
C PRO A 175 11.67 -24.72 1.37
N ALA A 176 11.12 -23.93 0.46
CA ALA A 176 10.10 -24.35 -0.49
C ALA A 176 10.33 -23.68 -1.84
N LYS A 177 10.11 -24.45 -2.90
CA LYS A 177 10.11 -23.92 -4.26
C LYS A 177 8.82 -23.15 -4.49
N LEU A 178 8.84 -21.87 -4.17
CA LEU A 178 7.73 -20.98 -4.43
C LEU A 178 7.81 -20.47 -5.86
N THR A 179 6.65 -20.38 -6.50
CA THR A 179 6.56 -19.79 -7.84
C THR A 179 5.85 -18.46 -7.73
N PRO A 180 6.49 -17.33 -8.11
CA PRO A 180 5.80 -16.07 -8.22
C PRO A 180 4.69 -16.22 -9.27
N GLY A 181 3.49 -15.80 -8.93
CA GLY A 181 2.35 -15.89 -9.85
C GLY A 181 2.67 -15.13 -11.15
N ARG A 182 2.30 -15.70 -12.29
CA ARG A 182 2.19 -14.94 -13.54
C ARG A 182 0.97 -14.05 -13.40
N ASN A 183 1.11 -12.95 -12.68
CA ASN A 183 -0.02 -12.07 -12.40
C ASN A 183 -0.39 -11.30 -13.67
N LEU A 184 -1.34 -11.84 -14.43
CA LEU A 184 -2.13 -11.07 -15.37
C LEU A 184 -3.39 -10.61 -14.63
N GLN A 185 -3.47 -9.33 -14.36
CA GLN A 185 -4.67 -8.65 -13.88
C GLN A 185 -5.32 -7.94 -15.06
N ILE A 186 -6.63 -8.11 -15.20
CA ILE A 186 -7.45 -7.38 -16.18
C ILE A 186 -8.59 -6.75 -15.38
N ILE A 187 -8.65 -5.43 -15.41
CA ILE A 187 -9.62 -4.64 -14.63
C ILE A 187 -10.46 -3.84 -15.62
N PRO A 188 -11.64 -4.34 -16.00
CA PRO A 188 -12.58 -3.55 -16.77
C PRO A 188 -13.19 -2.47 -15.88
N SER A 189 -13.37 -1.27 -16.41
CA SER A 189 -14.04 -0.16 -15.76
C SER A 189 -15.16 0.40 -16.65
N LEU A 190 -16.21 0.90 -16.03
CA LEU A 190 -17.29 1.59 -16.72
C LEU A 190 -17.66 2.85 -15.92
N PHE A 191 -17.33 4.00 -16.49
CA PHE A 191 -17.74 5.27 -15.93
C PHE A 191 -19.06 5.71 -16.56
N LEU A 192 -20.05 6.00 -15.71
CA LEU A 192 -21.34 6.58 -16.08
C LEU A 192 -21.50 7.93 -15.39
N GLY A 193 -21.37 9.01 -16.14
CA GLY A 193 -21.52 10.37 -15.64
C GLY A 193 -22.78 11.04 -16.19
N ASN A 194 -23.53 11.70 -15.32
CA ASN A 194 -24.61 12.61 -15.71
C ASN A 194 -24.32 13.97 -15.09
N LYS A 195 -24.01 14.94 -15.94
CA LYS A 195 -23.71 16.31 -15.52
C LYS A 195 -24.79 17.25 -16.05
N LYS A 196 -25.33 18.06 -15.14
CA LYS A 196 -26.22 19.17 -15.50
C LYS A 196 -25.52 20.47 -15.12
N PHE A 197 -25.29 21.32 -16.08
CA PHE A 197 -24.64 22.61 -15.85
C PHE A 197 -25.37 23.73 -16.61
N LEU A 198 -25.25 24.95 -16.08
CA LEU A 198 -25.78 26.13 -16.71
C LEU A 198 -24.73 26.65 -17.71
N ASP A 199 -25.08 26.64 -18.98
CA ASP A 199 -24.26 27.26 -20.01
C ASP A 199 -24.53 28.77 -20.01
N VAL A 200 -23.53 29.54 -19.63
CA VAL A 200 -23.56 31.02 -19.55
C VAL A 200 -22.76 31.65 -20.70
N GLY A 201 -22.43 30.91 -21.75
CA GLY A 201 -21.67 31.41 -22.90
C GLY A 201 -22.40 32.52 -23.65
N ASP A 202 -23.74 32.59 -23.58
CA ASP A 202 -24.54 33.74 -24.00
C ASP A 202 -25.11 34.45 -22.76
N PRO A 203 -24.67 35.67 -22.45
CA PRO A 203 -25.14 36.43 -21.29
C PRO A 203 -26.67 36.67 -21.28
N ASN A 204 -27.34 36.59 -22.44
CA ASN A 204 -28.76 36.82 -22.59
C ASN A 204 -29.61 35.55 -22.65
N ALA A 205 -28.97 34.38 -22.67
CA ALA A 205 -29.65 33.08 -22.84
C ALA A 205 -28.95 31.96 -22.06
N ALA A 206 -28.95 32.05 -20.73
CA ALA A 206 -28.46 30.96 -19.89
C ALA A 206 -29.36 29.72 -20.04
N VAL A 207 -28.82 28.64 -20.58
CA VAL A 207 -29.54 27.39 -20.83
C VAL A 207 -28.95 26.25 -20.02
N TRP A 208 -29.84 25.47 -19.39
CA TRP A 208 -29.41 24.24 -18.71
C TRP A 208 -29.06 23.17 -19.74
N GLN A 209 -27.79 22.77 -19.75
CA GLN A 209 -27.33 21.66 -20.55
C GLN A 209 -27.18 20.38 -19.71
N LYS A 210 -27.47 19.23 -20.32
CA LYS A 210 -27.24 17.90 -19.75
C LYS A 210 -26.20 17.19 -20.60
N GLU A 211 -25.16 16.71 -19.95
CA GLU A 211 -24.14 15.91 -20.58
C GLU A 211 -24.13 14.51 -19.94
N ASN A 212 -24.36 13.49 -20.76
CA ASN A 212 -24.24 12.10 -20.35
C ASN A 212 -22.93 11.56 -20.90
N LYS A 213 -22.03 11.13 -20.02
CA LYS A 213 -20.77 10.51 -20.40
C LYS A 213 -20.82 9.02 -20.06
N THR A 214 -20.53 8.19 -21.05
CA THR A 214 -20.29 6.76 -20.84
C THR A 214 -18.89 6.46 -21.35
N ARG A 215 -18.02 6.00 -20.47
CA ARG A 215 -16.62 5.67 -20.81
C ARG A 215 -16.30 4.26 -20.34
N PRO A 216 -16.23 3.28 -21.25
CA PRO A 216 -15.64 1.99 -20.92
C PRO A 216 -14.12 2.13 -20.87
N GLY A 217 -13.51 1.54 -19.86
CA GLY A 217 -12.07 1.49 -19.65
C GLY A 217 -11.59 0.07 -19.43
N LEU A 218 -10.29 -0.13 -19.60
CA LEU A 218 -9.64 -1.42 -19.36
C LEU A 218 -8.22 -1.18 -18.90
N ASP A 219 -7.89 -1.65 -17.71
CA ASP A 219 -6.54 -1.71 -17.21
C ASP A 219 -6.06 -3.16 -17.24
N ALA A 220 -4.84 -3.38 -17.71
CA ALA A 220 -4.20 -4.67 -17.72
C ALA A 220 -2.79 -4.56 -17.13
N LYS A 221 -2.49 -5.44 -16.22
CA LYS A 221 -1.17 -5.56 -15.60
C LYS A 221 -0.66 -6.95 -15.81
N TRP A 222 0.51 -7.05 -16.36
CA TRP A 222 1.17 -8.31 -16.62
C TRP A 222 2.58 -8.32 -16.05
N VAL A 223 2.85 -9.28 -15.17
CA VAL A 223 4.21 -9.51 -14.67
C VAL A 223 4.96 -10.32 -15.73
N VAL A 224 5.94 -9.68 -16.37
CA VAL A 224 6.79 -10.26 -17.41
C VAL A 224 8.08 -10.77 -16.73
N GLY A 225 8.27 -12.08 -16.76
CA GLY A 225 9.39 -12.69 -16.03
C GLY A 225 9.19 -12.65 -14.52
N GLU A 226 10.26 -12.44 -13.76
CA GLU A 226 10.24 -12.47 -12.30
C GLU A 226 10.19 -11.08 -11.65
N ALA A 227 10.67 -10.08 -12.35
CA ALA A 227 10.91 -8.76 -11.77
C ALA A 227 10.33 -7.59 -12.57
N MET A 228 9.80 -7.79 -13.76
CA MET A 228 9.24 -6.73 -14.60
C MET A 228 7.70 -6.75 -14.59
N ALA A 229 7.08 -5.57 -14.63
CA ALA A 229 5.65 -5.40 -14.80
C ALA A 229 5.36 -4.51 -16.00
N LEU A 230 4.50 -5.02 -16.88
CA LEU A 230 3.91 -4.26 -17.95
C LEU A 230 2.51 -3.82 -17.52
N ASP A 231 2.30 -2.53 -17.44
CA ASP A 231 1.01 -1.91 -17.16
C ASP A 231 0.49 -1.29 -18.46
N LEU A 232 -0.73 -1.66 -18.83
CA LEU A 232 -1.43 -1.14 -20.01
C LEU A 232 -2.76 -0.53 -19.54
N THR A 233 -3.12 0.60 -20.11
CA THR A 233 -4.43 1.21 -19.87
C THR A 233 -5.06 1.72 -21.14
N LEU A 234 -6.38 1.50 -21.25
CA LEU A 234 -7.24 2.02 -22.30
C LEU A 234 -8.37 2.80 -21.65
N ASN A 235 -8.55 4.07 -22.01
CA ASN A 235 -9.53 4.97 -21.41
C ASN A 235 -9.55 4.87 -19.88
N PRO A 236 -8.44 5.13 -19.19
CA PRO A 236 -8.37 4.98 -17.74
C PRO A 236 -9.44 5.79 -17.01
N ASP A 237 -9.88 5.27 -15.87
CA ASP A 237 -10.87 5.97 -15.05
C ASP A 237 -10.25 7.24 -14.43
N PHE A 238 -10.88 8.38 -14.71
CA PHE A 238 -10.50 9.68 -14.16
C PHE A 238 -11.54 10.25 -13.19
N SER A 239 -12.50 9.46 -12.75
CA SER A 239 -13.60 9.93 -11.90
C SER A 239 -13.12 10.61 -10.62
N GLU A 240 -12.02 10.15 -10.04
CA GLU A 240 -11.42 10.77 -8.86
C GLU A 240 -10.75 12.12 -9.17
N VAL A 241 -10.28 12.32 -10.39
CA VAL A 241 -9.66 13.58 -10.83
C VAL A 241 -10.73 14.60 -11.18
N GLU A 242 -11.83 14.17 -11.78
CA GLU A 242 -12.97 15.04 -12.11
C GLU A 242 -13.64 15.61 -10.83
N SER A 243 -13.41 14.98 -9.66
CA SER A 243 -13.91 15.43 -8.37
C SER A 243 -12.99 16.43 -7.65
N ASP A 244 -11.83 16.78 -8.22
CA ASP A 244 -10.96 17.81 -7.64
C ASP A 244 -11.69 19.16 -7.59
N GLU A 245 -11.51 19.89 -6.48
CA GLU A 245 -12.13 21.20 -6.32
C GLU A 245 -11.68 22.15 -7.44
N PRO A 246 -12.63 22.86 -8.10
CA PRO A 246 -12.27 23.84 -9.10
C PRO A 246 -11.46 24.97 -8.43
N GLN A 247 -10.19 25.05 -8.76
CA GLN A 247 -9.36 26.14 -8.30
C GLN A 247 -9.50 27.34 -9.22
N ALA A 248 -9.80 28.49 -8.64
CA ALA A 248 -9.71 29.76 -9.35
C ALA A 248 -8.24 30.05 -9.70
N ILE A 249 -7.84 29.69 -10.92
CA ILE A 249 -6.51 29.97 -11.46
C ILE A 249 -6.51 31.44 -11.93
N VAL A 250 -6.41 32.36 -11.00
CA VAL A 250 -6.27 33.77 -11.34
C VAL A 250 -4.83 34.16 -11.00
N ASN A 251 -4.05 34.54 -12.01
CA ASN A 251 -2.71 35.14 -11.90
C ASN A 251 -1.63 34.35 -11.15
N LYS A 252 -1.59 33.02 -11.31
CA LYS A 252 -0.47 32.24 -10.77
C LYS A 252 0.64 32.09 -11.81
N ARG A 253 1.86 32.48 -11.44
CA ARG A 253 3.07 32.42 -12.27
C ARG A 253 3.59 30.99 -12.46
N TYR A 254 3.17 30.05 -11.60
CA TYR A 254 3.57 28.65 -11.57
C TYR A 254 2.36 27.75 -11.53
N GLU A 255 2.49 26.57 -12.15
CA GLU A 255 1.46 25.53 -12.07
C GLU A 255 1.20 25.11 -10.62
N VAL A 256 -0.07 24.89 -10.28
CA VAL A 256 -0.44 24.29 -9.00
C VAL A 256 -0.16 22.80 -9.08
N LEU A 257 0.72 22.32 -8.22
CA LEU A 257 1.03 20.90 -8.12
C LEU A 257 -0.10 20.20 -7.36
N PHE A 258 -0.97 19.51 -8.08
CA PHE A 258 -1.94 18.60 -7.50
C PHE A 258 -1.31 17.22 -7.28
N PRO A 259 -1.61 16.54 -6.17
CA PRO A 259 -1.22 15.15 -6.02
C PRO A 259 -1.86 14.29 -7.12
N GLU A 260 -1.12 13.32 -7.61
CA GLU A 260 -1.66 12.35 -8.55
C GLU A 260 -2.63 11.42 -7.80
N LYS A 261 -3.75 11.07 -8.43
CA LYS A 261 -4.78 10.17 -7.89
C LYS A 261 -5.10 9.00 -8.83
N ARG A 262 -4.64 9.08 -10.08
CA ARG A 262 -4.96 8.10 -11.10
C ARG A 262 -4.12 6.83 -10.91
N PRO A 263 -4.74 5.65 -10.74
CA PRO A 263 -4.05 4.39 -10.43
C PRO A 263 -2.90 4.07 -11.40
N PHE A 264 -3.10 4.26 -12.70
CA PHE A 264 -2.04 4.03 -13.69
C PHE A 264 -0.76 4.84 -13.44
N PHE A 265 -0.87 6.08 -12.95
CA PHE A 265 0.29 6.93 -12.69
C PHE A 265 0.87 6.76 -11.29
N LEU A 266 0.04 6.32 -10.34
CA LEU A 266 0.47 6.09 -8.95
C LEU A 266 1.26 4.80 -8.80
N GLU A 267 0.82 3.75 -9.46
CA GLU A 267 1.47 2.46 -9.33
C GLU A 267 2.90 2.50 -9.84
N ASN A 268 3.86 2.05 -9.02
CA ASN A 268 5.29 2.10 -9.31
C ASN A 268 5.83 3.51 -9.67
N ALA A 269 5.16 4.58 -9.23
CA ALA A 269 5.60 5.96 -9.45
C ALA A 269 6.97 6.26 -8.85
N ASP A 270 7.38 5.52 -7.84
CA ASP A 270 8.68 5.61 -7.18
C ASP A 270 9.87 5.37 -8.12
N PHE A 271 9.69 4.60 -9.21
CA PHE A 271 10.74 4.46 -10.25
C PHE A 271 11.01 5.78 -11.00
N PHE A 272 10.08 6.72 -10.97
CA PHE A 272 10.17 8.01 -11.65
C PHE A 272 10.40 9.17 -10.67
N LYS A 273 10.48 8.90 -9.37
CA LYS A 273 10.83 9.93 -8.37
C LYS A 273 12.30 10.27 -8.46
N THR A 274 12.58 11.54 -8.67
CA THR A 274 13.93 12.12 -8.71
C THR A 274 14.02 13.27 -7.71
N PRO A 275 15.23 13.65 -7.22
CA PRO A 275 15.41 14.77 -6.29
C PRO A 275 14.77 16.07 -6.75
N GLN A 276 14.72 16.27 -8.08
CA GLN A 276 13.96 17.34 -8.71
C GLN A 276 12.82 16.70 -9.50
N THR A 277 11.60 17.22 -9.40
CA THR A 277 10.46 16.69 -10.15
C THR A 277 10.63 16.92 -11.65
N LEU A 278 11.17 15.90 -12.34
CA LEU A 278 11.37 15.93 -13.80
C LEU A 278 10.14 15.50 -14.58
N PHE A 279 9.29 14.66 -13.96
CA PHE A 279 8.07 14.14 -14.56
C PHE A 279 6.87 14.54 -13.72
N PHE A 280 5.89 15.20 -14.34
CA PHE A 280 4.64 15.59 -13.70
C PHE A 280 3.46 15.01 -14.51
N SER A 281 2.94 13.88 -14.03
CA SER A 281 1.89 13.09 -14.70
C SER A 281 0.60 13.88 -14.94
N ARG A 282 0.27 14.83 -14.08
CA ARG A 282 -0.95 15.67 -14.18
C ARG A 282 -0.97 16.56 -15.42
N ARG A 283 0.17 16.79 -16.09
CA ARG A 283 0.21 17.45 -17.42
C ARG A 283 -0.44 16.62 -18.51
N ILE A 284 -0.49 15.29 -18.34
CA ILE A 284 -1.20 14.38 -19.23
C ILE A 284 -2.67 14.35 -18.77
N ALA A 285 -3.49 15.26 -19.30
CA ALA A 285 -4.84 15.49 -18.79
C ALA A 285 -5.78 14.30 -19.03
N GLU A 286 -5.92 13.84 -20.28
CA GLU A 286 -6.85 12.77 -20.66
C GLU A 286 -6.17 11.76 -21.62
N PRO A 287 -5.26 10.91 -21.14
CA PRO A 287 -4.69 9.89 -22.01
C PRO A 287 -5.76 8.84 -22.36
N LYS A 288 -5.86 8.51 -23.63
CA LYS A 288 -6.74 7.43 -24.11
C LYS A 288 -6.08 6.06 -24.00
N ILE A 289 -4.76 6.03 -24.10
CA ILE A 289 -3.95 4.82 -24.06
C ILE A 289 -2.68 5.15 -23.27
N GLY A 290 -2.29 4.24 -22.41
CA GLY A 290 -1.02 4.28 -21.70
C GLY A 290 -0.35 2.92 -21.68
N ALA A 291 0.97 2.91 -21.72
CA ALA A 291 1.78 1.72 -21.52
C ALA A 291 3.00 2.08 -20.67
N ARG A 292 3.33 1.22 -19.70
CA ARG A 292 4.48 1.39 -18.84
C ARG A 292 5.11 0.05 -18.54
N LEU A 293 6.44 -0.02 -18.68
CA LEU A 293 7.23 -1.17 -18.24
C LEU A 293 8.12 -0.73 -17.08
N THR A 294 7.97 -1.37 -15.94
CA THR A 294 8.77 -1.13 -14.73
C THR A 294 9.34 -2.45 -14.23
N GLY A 295 10.56 -2.41 -13.71
CA GLY A 295 11.18 -3.61 -13.17
C GLY A 295 12.61 -3.39 -12.73
N ARG A 296 13.24 -4.49 -12.30
CA ARG A 296 14.65 -4.56 -11.90
C ARG A 296 15.29 -5.79 -12.54
N GLU A 297 16.58 -5.72 -12.79
CA GLU A 297 17.42 -6.85 -13.15
C GLU A 297 17.94 -7.58 -11.91
#